data_d8924e49f81a434940ba5a764b7dad22
#
_entry.id   d8924e49f81a434940ba5a764b7dad22
#
_cell.length_a   1.000
_cell.length_b   1.000
_cell.length_c   1.000
_cell.angle_alpha   90.00
_cell.angle_beta   90.00
_cell.angle_gamma   90.00
#
_symmetry.space_group_name_H-M   'P 1'
#
loop_
_entity.id
_entity.type
_entity.pdbx_description
1 polymer ?
#
loop_
_entity_poly.entity_id
_entity_poly.type
_entity_poly.pdbx_seq_one_letter_code
_entity_poly.pdbx_strand_id
1 'polypeptide(L)'
;MPLSLTRAALLAAYLPATAAFAQQKIPPTRTRPLGAIEATRQGIKAVQVAAFPDQRVTGVAVSRQGRIFVNFPLWENGHRESVAEIVPGQAPRPYPNAAWNTAVTDPKAPTSPAQRFVCVQSVVVDDQDRLWVLDPASPKFTGVVPGGAKLVQFDLATNKPVRTILFPNNVAPAKSYLNDVRFDTKRNFAYLTDSGTGALVVLDLKTGKARRALETHPSVHSEPGFDLAVNGYVLREPDGKKPNFQADGIELSADGNTLYYQALRGRTMYRISTKFLRNAALSPAQLATHVEKFAVPGASDGYGRDAAGNLYTSGIEDNSIHRVTPAGQVTTIARGPEISWPDTFGYGPSNTLYFTTSQIQTLGKYHGGKSTRTQPYALWKLDLNQAK
;
A
#
# COMPACT_ATOMS: atom_id res chain seq x y z
N MET A 1 -52.48 -21.62 -64.39
CA MET A 1 -51.16 -21.00 -64.39
C MET A 1 -51.17 -19.99 -63.24
N PRO A 2 -50.45 -20.27 -62.14
CA PRO A 2 -50.05 -19.21 -61.22
C PRO A 2 -48.52 -19.09 -61.15
N LEU A 3 -48.06 -17.86 -61.19
CA LEU A 3 -46.68 -17.45 -61.08
C LEU A 3 -46.15 -17.62 -59.64
N SER A 4 -45.01 -18.28 -59.51
CA SER A 4 -44.28 -18.41 -58.27
C SER A 4 -43.36 -17.20 -58.07
N LEU A 5 -43.49 -16.47 -56.94
CA LEU A 5 -42.60 -15.44 -56.50
C LEU A 5 -41.52 -16.05 -55.58
N THR A 6 -40.31 -16.14 -56.06
CA THR A 6 -39.11 -16.51 -55.30
C THR A 6 -38.66 -15.33 -54.42
N ARG A 7 -38.71 -15.49 -53.11
CA ARG A 7 -38.08 -14.55 -52.14
C ARG A 7 -36.59 -14.90 -52.00
N ALA A 8 -35.73 -13.97 -52.44
CA ALA A 8 -34.31 -14.03 -52.16
C ALA A 8 -34.07 -13.54 -50.72
N ALA A 9 -33.52 -14.44 -49.87
CA ALA A 9 -33.06 -14.07 -48.54
C ALA A 9 -31.62 -13.50 -48.61
N LEU A 10 -31.45 -12.24 -48.31
CA LEU A 10 -30.11 -11.64 -48.07
C LEU A 10 -29.61 -12.12 -46.69
N LEU A 11 -28.60 -12.99 -46.70
CA LEU A 11 -27.77 -13.24 -45.52
C LEU A 11 -26.77 -12.07 -45.36
N ALA A 12 -26.99 -11.23 -44.37
CA ALA A 12 -25.99 -10.29 -43.91
C ALA A 12 -24.94 -11.04 -43.08
N ALA A 13 -23.74 -11.20 -43.62
CA ALA A 13 -22.60 -11.73 -42.89
C ALA A 13 -22.10 -10.68 -41.89
N TYR A 14 -22.32 -10.94 -40.60
CA TYR A 14 -21.66 -10.21 -39.53
C TYR A 14 -20.21 -10.70 -39.42
N LEU A 15 -19.26 -9.88 -39.88
CA LEU A 15 -17.84 -10.03 -39.56
C LEU A 15 -17.59 -9.44 -38.17
N PRO A 16 -16.98 -10.18 -37.23
CA PRO A 16 -16.57 -9.60 -35.98
C PRO A 16 -15.40 -8.63 -36.24
N ALA A 17 -15.58 -7.38 -35.91
CA ALA A 17 -14.50 -6.41 -35.87
C ALA A 17 -13.53 -6.82 -34.73
N THR A 18 -12.44 -7.46 -35.08
CA THR A 18 -11.29 -7.64 -34.19
C THR A 18 -10.65 -6.27 -33.99
N ALA A 19 -10.96 -5.61 -32.87
CA ALA A 19 -10.22 -4.44 -32.43
C ALA A 19 -8.79 -4.89 -32.12
N ALA A 20 -7.88 -4.61 -33.04
CA ALA A 20 -6.46 -4.76 -32.82
C ALA A 20 -6.06 -3.70 -31.76
N PHE A 21 -5.92 -4.12 -30.51
CA PHE A 21 -5.24 -3.33 -29.49
C PHE A 21 -3.81 -3.11 -29.98
N ALA A 22 -3.50 -1.88 -30.44
CA ALA A 22 -2.16 -1.47 -30.71
C ALA A 22 -1.37 -1.61 -29.41
N GLN A 23 -0.53 -2.63 -29.31
CA GLN A 23 0.47 -2.74 -28.26
C GLN A 23 1.41 -1.54 -28.39
N GLN A 24 1.21 -0.56 -27.55
CA GLN A 24 2.15 0.53 -27.38
C GLN A 24 3.47 -0.12 -26.93
N LYS A 25 4.45 -0.19 -27.82
CA LYS A 25 5.81 -0.68 -27.52
C LYS A 25 6.37 0.22 -26.42
N ILE A 26 6.43 -0.32 -25.19
CA ILE A 26 7.18 0.28 -24.09
C ILE A 26 8.64 0.31 -24.56
N PRO A 27 9.29 1.48 -24.58
CA PRO A 27 10.68 1.55 -24.99
C PRO A 27 11.51 0.67 -24.07
N PRO A 28 12.54 -0.02 -24.57
CA PRO A 28 13.39 -0.88 -23.75
C PRO A 28 13.98 -0.05 -22.62
N THR A 29 13.81 -0.51 -21.41
CA THR A 29 14.36 0.09 -20.20
C THR A 29 15.88 0.13 -20.36
N ARG A 30 16.45 1.30 -20.64
CA ARG A 30 17.90 1.49 -20.61
C ARG A 30 18.36 1.22 -19.19
N THR A 31 19.02 0.10 -18.96
CA THR A 31 19.85 -0.15 -17.79
C THR A 31 21.05 0.78 -17.85
N ARG A 32 20.87 1.99 -17.36
CA ARG A 32 22.01 2.87 -17.07
C ARG A 32 22.57 2.37 -15.73
N PRO A 33 23.88 2.05 -15.62
CA PRO A 33 24.49 1.91 -14.32
C PRO A 33 24.32 3.26 -13.62
N LEU A 34 23.44 3.32 -12.63
CA LEU A 34 23.31 4.49 -11.78
C LEU A 34 24.59 4.51 -10.92
N GLY A 35 25.56 5.34 -11.29
CA GLY A 35 26.58 5.78 -10.35
C GLY A 35 25.86 6.27 -9.08
N ALA A 36 26.48 6.12 -7.91
CA ALA A 36 25.91 6.56 -6.63
C ALA A 36 25.31 7.95 -6.82
N ILE A 37 23.98 8.02 -6.90
CA ILE A 37 23.27 9.29 -6.97
C ILE A 37 23.29 9.82 -5.54
N GLU A 38 24.23 10.73 -5.25
CA GLU A 38 23.97 11.68 -4.16
C GLU A 38 22.71 12.42 -4.56
N ALA A 39 21.59 12.06 -3.95
CA ALA A 39 20.30 12.64 -4.26
C ALA A 39 20.35 14.13 -3.90
N THR A 40 20.58 14.97 -4.90
CA THR A 40 20.55 16.42 -4.73
C THR A 40 19.17 16.80 -4.22
N ARG A 41 19.12 17.55 -3.11
CA ARG A 41 17.85 18.00 -2.55
C ARG A 41 17.12 18.91 -3.53
N GLN A 42 15.84 18.60 -3.76
CA GLN A 42 14.96 19.36 -4.66
C GLN A 42 13.57 19.47 -4.04
N GLY A 43 12.87 20.55 -4.39
CA GLY A 43 11.47 20.76 -3.99
C GLY A 43 11.31 21.10 -2.51
N ILE A 44 10.22 20.63 -1.93
CA ILE A 44 9.85 20.92 -0.54
C ILE A 44 10.84 20.25 0.42
N LYS A 45 11.33 20.99 1.40
CA LYS A 45 12.23 20.45 2.43
C LYS A 45 11.45 19.56 3.40
N ALA A 46 11.88 18.31 3.57
CA ALA A 46 11.36 17.44 4.61
C ALA A 46 11.83 17.89 6.00
N VAL A 47 10.90 17.91 6.96
CA VAL A 47 11.17 18.23 8.36
C VAL A 47 10.94 16.98 9.20
N GLN A 48 11.97 16.57 9.96
CA GLN A 48 11.88 15.39 10.82
C GLN A 48 10.95 15.67 12.01
N VAL A 49 10.03 14.73 12.26
CA VAL A 49 9.08 14.77 13.38
C VAL A 49 9.55 13.85 14.50
N ALA A 50 10.01 12.64 14.16
CA ALA A 50 10.55 11.67 15.11
C ALA A 50 11.61 10.79 14.44
N ALA A 51 12.54 10.26 15.23
CA ALA A 51 13.53 9.28 14.81
C ALA A 51 13.39 7.98 15.61
N PHE A 52 13.61 6.84 14.93
CA PHE A 52 13.49 5.52 15.51
C PHE A 52 14.80 4.74 15.25
N PRO A 53 15.77 4.82 16.20
CA PRO A 53 17.08 4.22 15.98
C PRO A 53 17.07 2.68 15.92
N ASP A 54 16.14 2.06 16.66
CA ASP A 54 16.19 0.61 16.93
C ASP A 54 15.07 -0.18 16.25
N GLN A 55 14.06 0.50 15.70
CA GLN A 55 12.84 -0.14 15.24
C GLN A 55 12.36 0.46 13.93
N ARG A 56 12.13 -0.41 12.92
CA ARG A 56 11.68 0.00 11.59
C ARG A 56 10.23 0.47 11.65
N VAL A 57 9.99 1.69 11.19
CA VAL A 57 8.65 2.26 11.03
C VAL A 57 8.19 2.08 9.59
N THR A 58 6.92 1.70 9.39
CA THR A 58 6.30 1.62 8.07
C THR A 58 5.12 2.56 7.93
N GLY A 59 4.07 2.42 8.74
CA GLY A 59 2.85 3.20 8.62
C GLY A 59 2.84 4.50 9.40
N VAL A 60 2.04 5.45 8.92
CA VAL A 60 1.66 6.68 9.64
C VAL A 60 0.21 7.03 9.36
N ALA A 61 -0.50 7.42 10.42
CA ALA A 61 -1.85 7.98 10.34
C ALA A 61 -1.96 9.23 11.22
N VAL A 62 -2.73 10.20 10.77
CA VAL A 62 -2.91 11.47 11.49
C VAL A 62 -4.39 11.73 11.67
N SER A 63 -4.84 11.97 12.91
CA SER A 63 -6.21 12.32 13.21
C SER A 63 -6.52 13.79 12.84
N ARG A 64 -7.79 14.15 12.81
CA ARG A 64 -8.20 15.55 12.58
C ARG A 64 -7.69 16.51 13.63
N GLN A 65 -7.47 16.03 14.87
CA GLN A 65 -6.88 16.81 15.96
C GLN A 65 -5.35 16.83 15.93
N GLY A 66 -4.73 16.19 14.93
CA GLY A 66 -3.28 16.14 14.78
C GLY A 66 -2.58 15.09 15.66
N ARG A 67 -3.31 14.12 16.24
CA ARG A 67 -2.67 12.96 16.87
C ARG A 67 -2.02 12.10 15.80
N ILE A 68 -0.80 11.66 16.05
CA ILE A 68 0.01 10.91 15.08
C ILE A 68 0.20 9.49 15.59
N PHE A 69 -0.13 8.52 14.76
CA PHE A 69 0.06 7.09 15.04
C PHE A 69 1.01 6.51 14.00
N VAL A 70 1.91 5.65 14.46
CA VAL A 70 2.83 4.90 13.61
C VAL A 70 2.79 3.42 13.96
N ASN A 71 3.21 2.58 13.01
CA ASN A 71 3.40 1.16 13.31
C ASN A 71 4.79 0.67 12.95
N PHE A 72 5.17 -0.39 13.63
CA PHE A 72 6.44 -1.07 13.51
C PHE A 72 6.16 -2.56 13.28
N PRO A 73 6.43 -3.10 12.08
CA PRO A 73 6.19 -4.51 11.81
C PRO A 73 7.24 -5.40 12.49
N LEU A 74 6.82 -6.57 12.91
CA LEU A 74 7.73 -7.58 13.48
C LEU A 74 8.48 -8.32 12.36
N TRP A 75 9.38 -7.61 11.66
CA TRP A 75 10.21 -8.18 10.61
C TRP A 75 11.59 -8.63 11.08
N GLU A 76 12.10 -7.98 12.12
CA GLU A 76 13.45 -8.19 12.67
C GLU A 76 13.39 -8.47 14.17
N ASN A 77 14.52 -8.88 14.73
CA ASN A 77 14.65 -9.01 16.19
C ASN A 77 14.71 -7.62 16.85
N GLY A 78 14.43 -7.56 18.15
CA GLY A 78 14.45 -6.30 18.90
C GLY A 78 13.16 -5.48 18.78
N HIS A 79 12.08 -6.08 18.26
CA HIS A 79 10.75 -5.45 18.22
C HIS A 79 10.23 -5.18 19.64
N ARG A 80 9.78 -3.96 19.90
CA ARG A 80 9.26 -3.51 21.20
C ARG A 80 7.76 -3.28 21.17
N GLU A 81 7.31 -2.37 20.30
CA GLU A 81 5.90 -2.04 20.09
C GLU A 81 5.50 -2.20 18.62
N SER A 82 4.26 -2.63 18.39
CA SER A 82 3.69 -2.74 17.05
C SER A 82 3.01 -1.46 16.59
N VAL A 83 2.40 -0.72 17.51
CA VAL A 83 1.75 0.57 17.27
C VAL A 83 2.08 1.55 18.37
N ALA A 84 2.41 2.77 17.99
CA ALA A 84 2.67 3.85 18.95
C ALA A 84 2.01 5.15 18.53
N GLU A 85 1.63 5.97 19.53
CA GLU A 85 1.30 7.38 19.35
C GLU A 85 2.57 8.21 19.49
N ILE A 86 2.77 9.15 18.59
CA ILE A 86 3.93 10.03 18.53
C ILE A 86 3.53 11.43 18.99
N VAL A 87 4.19 11.88 20.05
CA VAL A 87 4.16 13.29 20.48
C VAL A 87 5.54 13.85 20.19
N PRO A 88 5.67 14.91 19.36
CA PRO A 88 6.96 15.46 19.01
C PRO A 88 7.81 15.79 20.25
N GLY A 89 9.09 15.38 20.23
CA GLY A 89 10.01 15.59 21.35
C GLY A 89 9.86 14.61 22.53
N GLN A 90 8.95 13.62 22.43
CA GLN A 90 8.78 12.57 23.44
C GLN A 90 9.09 11.18 22.86
N ALA A 91 9.35 10.22 23.74
CA ALA A 91 9.45 8.80 23.34
C ALA A 91 8.11 8.31 22.80
N PRO A 92 8.11 7.39 21.81
CA PRO A 92 6.89 6.74 21.32
C PRO A 92 6.10 6.13 22.49
N ARG A 93 4.78 6.29 22.49
CA ARG A 93 3.87 5.72 23.49
C ARG A 93 3.14 4.53 22.89
N PRO A 94 3.30 3.30 23.44
CA PRO A 94 2.57 2.13 22.96
C PRO A 94 1.06 2.37 22.90
N TYR A 95 0.45 2.17 21.72
CA TYR A 95 -0.97 2.41 21.52
C TYR A 95 -1.71 1.10 21.19
N PRO A 96 -2.91 0.86 21.73
CA PRO A 96 -3.64 1.67 22.72
C PRO A 96 -3.03 1.54 24.13
N ASN A 97 -2.24 0.52 24.37
CA ASN A 97 -1.54 0.25 25.63
C ASN A 97 -0.48 -0.86 25.45
N ALA A 98 0.28 -1.16 26.50
CA ALA A 98 1.31 -2.19 26.47
C ALA A 98 0.77 -3.60 26.21
N ALA A 99 -0.43 -3.94 26.71
CA ALA A 99 -0.99 -5.29 26.54
C ALA A 99 -1.26 -5.66 25.07
N TRP A 100 -1.72 -4.72 24.25
CA TRP A 100 -1.88 -4.93 22.82
C TRP A 100 -0.55 -5.10 22.08
N ASN A 101 0.52 -4.52 22.62
CA ASN A 101 1.86 -4.51 22.05
C ASN A 101 2.77 -5.63 22.59
N THR A 102 2.27 -6.49 23.49
CA THR A 102 3.05 -7.61 24.03
C THR A 102 3.42 -8.60 22.93
N ALA A 103 4.71 -8.88 22.78
CA ALA A 103 5.21 -9.76 21.73
C ALA A 103 4.55 -11.15 21.76
N VAL A 104 4.34 -11.73 20.57
CA VAL A 104 3.74 -13.09 20.40
C VAL A 104 4.54 -14.15 21.16
N THR A 105 5.84 -13.95 21.31
CA THR A 105 6.76 -14.86 21.99
C THR A 105 6.83 -14.66 23.50
N ASP A 106 6.18 -13.64 24.07
CA ASP A 106 6.16 -13.42 25.50
C ASP A 106 5.21 -14.45 26.18
N PRO A 107 5.69 -15.26 27.14
CA PRO A 107 4.84 -16.21 27.87
C PRO A 107 3.66 -15.56 28.60
N LYS A 108 3.76 -14.27 28.93
CA LYS A 108 2.70 -13.48 29.55
C LYS A 108 1.70 -12.89 28.55
N ALA A 109 1.96 -13.04 27.25
CA ALA A 109 1.07 -12.52 26.24
C ALA A 109 -0.30 -13.24 26.26
N PRO A 110 -1.39 -12.54 25.89
CA PRO A 110 -2.68 -13.21 25.67
C PRO A 110 -2.53 -14.38 24.70
N THR A 111 -3.16 -15.51 25.02
CA THR A 111 -3.07 -16.73 24.21
C THR A 111 -3.67 -16.58 22.83
N SER A 112 -4.66 -15.70 22.68
CA SER A 112 -5.33 -15.46 21.39
C SER A 112 -4.65 -14.37 20.57
N PRO A 113 -4.16 -14.66 19.35
CA PRO A 113 -3.61 -13.65 18.45
C PRO A 113 -4.66 -12.63 18.00
N ALA A 114 -5.96 -12.88 18.15
CA ALA A 114 -7.03 -11.95 17.85
C ALA A 114 -7.10 -10.76 18.84
N GLN A 115 -6.55 -10.89 20.03
CA GLN A 115 -6.66 -9.93 21.14
C GLN A 115 -5.41 -9.07 21.34
N ARG A 116 -4.43 -9.16 20.45
CA ARG A 116 -3.17 -8.42 20.48
C ARG A 116 -2.63 -8.22 19.09
N PHE A 117 -1.64 -7.35 18.94
CA PHE A 117 -0.90 -7.22 17.70
C PHE A 117 0.10 -8.37 17.52
N VAL A 118 0.23 -8.85 16.30
CA VAL A 118 1.14 -9.95 15.94
C VAL A 118 2.27 -9.42 15.04
N CYS A 119 1.91 -8.73 13.95
CA CYS A 119 2.86 -8.12 13.03
C CYS A 119 2.10 -7.02 12.26
N VAL A 120 1.90 -5.87 12.88
CA VAL A 120 1.12 -4.77 12.29
C VAL A 120 1.86 -4.18 11.10
N GLN A 121 1.15 -4.01 9.97
CA GLN A 121 1.71 -3.43 8.76
C GLN A 121 1.20 -2.02 8.47
N SER A 122 -0.04 -1.71 8.80
CA SER A 122 -0.62 -0.41 8.45
C SER A 122 -1.49 0.15 9.56
N VAL A 123 -1.46 1.47 9.70
CA VAL A 123 -2.37 2.29 10.52
C VAL A 123 -3.02 3.33 9.63
N VAL A 124 -4.34 3.50 9.75
CA VAL A 124 -5.12 4.45 8.93
C VAL A 124 -6.15 5.14 9.80
N VAL A 125 -6.26 6.46 9.68
CA VAL A 125 -7.42 7.22 10.21
C VAL A 125 -8.40 7.44 9.07
N ASP A 126 -9.64 6.99 9.26
CA ASP A 126 -10.69 7.14 8.25
C ASP A 126 -11.34 8.55 8.28
N ASP A 127 -12.24 8.81 7.34
CA ASP A 127 -12.93 10.10 7.22
C ASP A 127 -13.94 10.39 8.36
N GLN A 128 -14.15 9.45 9.28
CA GLN A 128 -14.91 9.63 10.51
C GLN A 128 -14.01 9.78 11.74
N ASP A 129 -12.71 10.01 11.52
CA ASP A 129 -11.69 10.18 12.57
C ASP A 129 -11.55 8.96 13.50
N ARG A 130 -11.66 7.75 12.95
CA ARG A 130 -11.48 6.48 13.65
C ARG A 130 -10.15 5.86 13.22
N LEU A 131 -9.37 5.41 14.18
CA LEU A 131 -8.11 4.71 13.88
C LEU A 131 -8.39 3.24 13.57
N TRP A 132 -7.82 2.76 12.47
CA TRP A 132 -7.81 1.38 12.07
C TRP A 132 -6.38 0.85 12.03
N VAL A 133 -6.19 -0.36 12.52
CA VAL A 133 -4.90 -1.05 12.55
C VAL A 133 -5.04 -2.35 11.77
N LEU A 134 -4.28 -2.49 10.69
CA LEU A 134 -4.22 -3.69 9.88
C LEU A 134 -3.02 -4.55 10.34
N ASP A 135 -3.32 -5.75 10.75
CA ASP A 135 -2.36 -6.74 11.20
C ASP A 135 -2.43 -7.98 10.30
N PRO A 136 -1.55 -8.13 9.31
CA PRO A 136 -1.46 -9.34 8.49
C PRO A 136 -1.02 -10.56 9.29
N ALA A 137 -0.53 -10.38 10.50
CA ALA A 137 -0.07 -11.42 11.41
C ALA A 137 0.97 -12.37 10.78
N SER A 138 1.89 -11.83 9.99
CA SER A 138 2.96 -12.60 9.31
C SER A 138 4.35 -12.17 9.82
N PRO A 139 4.71 -12.50 11.05
CA PRO A 139 5.97 -12.10 11.66
C PRO A 139 7.16 -12.65 10.86
N LYS A 140 8.16 -11.80 10.61
CA LYS A 140 9.38 -12.14 9.85
C LYS A 140 9.10 -12.78 8.48
N PHE A 141 7.93 -12.50 7.89
CA PHE A 141 7.46 -13.09 6.61
C PHE A 141 7.37 -14.62 6.63
N THR A 142 7.22 -15.24 7.80
CA THR A 142 7.17 -16.71 7.94
C THR A 142 5.81 -17.30 7.62
N GLY A 143 4.84 -16.46 7.33
CA GLY A 143 3.45 -16.84 7.00
C GLY A 143 2.46 -16.34 8.05
N VAL A 144 1.19 -16.36 7.65
CA VAL A 144 0.10 -15.87 8.49
C VAL A 144 -0.12 -16.76 9.69
N VAL A 145 -0.03 -16.20 10.89
CA VAL A 145 -0.38 -16.90 12.14
C VAL A 145 -1.89 -17.19 12.14
N PRO A 146 -2.33 -18.44 12.29
CA PRO A 146 -3.74 -18.80 12.28
C PRO A 146 -4.56 -17.98 13.27
N GLY A 147 -5.66 -17.37 12.79
CA GLY A 147 -6.54 -16.50 13.58
C GLY A 147 -5.93 -15.15 13.96
N GLY A 148 -4.76 -14.79 13.41
CA GLY A 148 -4.07 -13.54 13.70
C GLY A 148 -4.35 -12.40 12.73
N ALA A 149 -4.56 -12.71 11.46
CA ALA A 149 -4.82 -11.68 10.43
C ALA A 149 -6.13 -10.94 10.72
N LYS A 150 -6.05 -9.62 10.91
CA LYS A 150 -7.19 -8.83 11.38
C LYS A 150 -7.09 -7.36 11.03
N LEU A 151 -8.23 -6.71 11.10
CA LEU A 151 -8.39 -5.26 11.08
C LEU A 151 -9.08 -4.84 12.38
N VAL A 152 -8.46 -3.94 13.14
CA VAL A 152 -8.97 -3.48 14.43
C VAL A 152 -9.29 -2.00 14.36
N GLN A 153 -10.50 -1.63 14.74
CA GLN A 153 -10.95 -0.25 14.88
C GLN A 153 -10.81 0.21 16.32
N PHE A 154 -10.25 1.40 16.50
CA PHE A 154 -10.14 2.07 17.78
C PHE A 154 -10.93 3.38 17.80
N ASP A 155 -11.59 3.64 18.91
CA ASP A 155 -12.17 4.94 19.23
C ASP A 155 -11.08 5.84 19.80
N LEU A 156 -10.84 6.99 19.16
CA LEU A 156 -9.74 7.89 19.53
C LEU A 156 -10.04 8.72 20.80
N ALA A 157 -11.29 8.84 21.20
CA ALA A 157 -11.65 9.55 22.43
C ALA A 157 -11.37 8.68 23.67
N THR A 158 -11.62 7.38 23.57
CA THR A 158 -11.46 6.43 24.69
C THR A 158 -10.19 5.58 24.58
N ASN A 159 -9.53 5.55 23.42
CA ASN A 159 -8.41 4.68 23.08
C ASN A 159 -8.74 3.18 23.24
N LYS A 160 -10.00 2.80 23.07
CA LYS A 160 -10.45 1.41 23.19
C LYS A 160 -10.72 0.79 21.83
N PRO A 161 -10.45 -0.53 21.67
CA PRO A 161 -10.91 -1.25 20.50
C PRO A 161 -12.44 -1.34 20.54
N VAL A 162 -13.09 -0.97 19.43
CA VAL A 162 -14.55 -1.04 19.29
C VAL A 162 -14.99 -2.13 18.32
N ARG A 163 -14.06 -2.59 17.47
CA ARG A 163 -14.33 -3.65 16.50
C ARG A 163 -13.07 -4.37 16.08
N THR A 164 -13.14 -5.70 15.98
CA THR A 164 -12.12 -6.56 15.38
C THR A 164 -12.78 -7.37 14.26
N ILE A 165 -12.20 -7.31 13.05
CA ILE A 165 -12.59 -8.11 11.90
C ILE A 165 -11.45 -9.07 11.62
N LEU A 166 -11.69 -10.37 11.77
CA LEU A 166 -10.72 -11.41 11.46
C LEU A 166 -10.82 -11.78 9.98
N PHE A 167 -9.67 -11.99 9.35
CA PHE A 167 -9.61 -12.48 7.97
C PHE A 167 -9.38 -14.00 7.96
N PRO A 168 -10.33 -14.77 7.41
CA PRO A 168 -10.19 -16.22 7.30
C PRO A 168 -9.15 -16.58 6.22
N ASN A 169 -8.72 -17.86 6.21
CA ASN A 169 -7.66 -18.35 5.31
C ASN A 169 -7.97 -18.19 3.81
N ASN A 170 -9.22 -18.12 3.42
CA ASN A 170 -9.59 -17.84 2.03
C ASN A 170 -9.47 -16.35 1.67
N VAL A 171 -9.25 -15.47 2.63
CA VAL A 171 -8.98 -14.03 2.44
C VAL A 171 -7.51 -13.73 2.70
N ALA A 172 -6.93 -14.26 3.79
CA ALA A 172 -5.53 -14.17 4.13
C ALA A 172 -4.90 -15.58 4.14
N PRO A 173 -4.61 -16.17 2.97
CA PRO A 173 -3.95 -17.47 2.88
C PRO A 173 -2.54 -17.43 3.49
N ALA A 174 -1.95 -18.59 3.76
CA ALA A 174 -0.70 -18.70 4.52
C ALA A 174 0.46 -17.82 4.03
N LYS A 175 0.53 -17.52 2.74
CA LYS A 175 1.56 -16.65 2.13
C LYS A 175 1.08 -15.21 1.89
N SER A 176 -0.14 -14.86 2.32
CA SER A 176 -0.66 -13.50 2.23
C SER A 176 0.13 -12.54 3.11
N TYR A 177 0.21 -11.31 2.66
CA TYR A 177 0.66 -10.18 3.45
C TYR A 177 -0.27 -9.01 3.15
N LEU A 178 -1.39 -8.93 3.91
CA LEU A 178 -2.32 -7.79 3.78
C LEU A 178 -1.55 -6.53 4.16
N ASN A 179 -1.38 -5.62 3.20
CA ASN A 179 -0.41 -4.55 3.35
C ASN A 179 -1.07 -3.23 3.77
N ASP A 180 -1.93 -2.67 2.95
CA ASP A 180 -2.54 -1.38 3.25
C ASP A 180 -4.06 -1.43 3.05
N VAL A 181 -4.77 -0.44 3.61
CA VAL A 181 -6.24 -0.38 3.60
C VAL A 181 -6.75 1.03 3.38
N ARG A 182 -7.82 1.18 2.58
CA ARG A 182 -8.55 2.44 2.42
C ARG A 182 -10.05 2.23 2.64
N PHE A 183 -10.72 3.24 3.19
CA PHE A 183 -12.09 3.16 3.67
C PHE A 183 -13.03 4.04 2.84
N ASP A 184 -14.09 3.43 2.30
CA ASP A 184 -15.28 4.11 1.77
C ASP A 184 -16.37 4.02 2.83
N THR A 185 -16.32 4.87 3.84
CA THR A 185 -17.23 4.83 4.98
C THR A 185 -18.66 5.18 4.58
N LYS A 186 -18.84 5.98 3.52
CA LYS A 186 -20.16 6.34 2.99
C LYS A 186 -20.91 5.13 2.47
N ARG A 187 -20.18 4.15 1.89
CA ARG A 187 -20.77 2.93 1.35
C ARG A 187 -20.52 1.70 2.23
N ASN A 188 -19.84 1.87 3.36
CA ASN A 188 -19.46 0.80 4.29
C ASN A 188 -18.58 -0.29 3.63
N PHE A 189 -17.57 0.13 2.87
CA PHE A 189 -16.57 -0.77 2.29
C PHE A 189 -15.17 -0.36 2.68
N ALA A 190 -14.27 -1.33 2.68
CA ALA A 190 -12.83 -1.10 2.70
C ALA A 190 -12.16 -1.94 1.62
N TYR A 191 -11.03 -1.44 1.12
CA TYR A 191 -10.23 -2.08 0.09
C TYR A 191 -8.81 -2.23 0.62
N LEU A 192 -8.26 -3.43 0.48
CA LEU A 192 -6.91 -3.76 0.95
C LEU A 192 -6.08 -4.30 -0.21
N THR A 193 -4.78 -4.13 -0.11
CA THR A 193 -3.80 -4.82 -0.97
C THR A 193 -3.21 -6.02 -0.26
N ASP A 194 -2.83 -7.04 -1.02
CA ASP A 194 -2.05 -8.19 -0.57
C ASP A 194 -0.72 -8.23 -1.32
N SER A 195 0.35 -7.79 -0.66
CA SER A 195 1.68 -7.74 -1.25
C SER A 195 2.41 -9.08 -1.23
N GLY A 196 1.89 -10.07 -0.52
CA GLY A 196 2.45 -11.43 -0.46
C GLY A 196 2.05 -12.29 -1.64
N THR A 197 0.77 -12.35 -1.98
CA THR A 197 0.24 -13.24 -3.02
C THR A 197 -0.34 -12.51 -4.23
N GLY A 198 -0.52 -11.21 -4.17
CA GLY A 198 -1.05 -10.39 -5.25
C GLY A 198 -2.58 -10.49 -5.36
N ALA A 199 -3.27 -9.53 -4.74
CA ALA A 199 -4.71 -9.37 -4.82
C ALA A 199 -5.13 -7.99 -4.33
N LEU A 200 -6.35 -7.60 -4.68
CA LEU A 200 -7.14 -6.67 -3.89
C LEU A 200 -8.09 -7.47 -2.99
N VAL A 201 -8.33 -6.98 -1.78
CA VAL A 201 -9.36 -7.52 -0.90
C VAL A 201 -10.47 -6.49 -0.74
N VAL A 202 -11.71 -6.90 -0.96
CA VAL A 202 -12.91 -6.08 -0.79
C VAL A 202 -13.62 -6.53 0.48
N LEU A 203 -13.70 -5.64 1.45
CA LEU A 203 -14.32 -5.87 2.75
C LEU A 203 -15.63 -5.07 2.85
N ASP A 204 -16.73 -5.75 3.08
CA ASP A 204 -17.97 -5.14 3.50
C ASP A 204 -17.92 -4.86 5.02
N LEU A 205 -17.80 -3.59 5.38
CA LEU A 205 -17.69 -3.15 6.76
C LEU A 205 -18.98 -3.41 7.56
N LYS A 206 -20.14 -3.47 6.91
CA LYS A 206 -21.40 -3.74 7.61
C LYS A 206 -21.47 -5.18 8.11
N THR A 207 -21.09 -6.12 7.26
CA THR A 207 -21.18 -7.56 7.56
C THR A 207 -19.87 -8.16 8.10
N GLY A 208 -18.72 -7.51 7.87
CA GLY A 208 -17.40 -8.05 8.15
C GLY A 208 -16.93 -9.12 7.15
N LYS A 209 -17.71 -9.39 6.10
CA LYS A 209 -17.33 -10.35 5.06
C LYS A 209 -16.34 -9.72 4.08
N ALA A 210 -15.29 -10.45 3.76
CA ALA A 210 -14.28 -10.03 2.79
C ALA A 210 -14.13 -11.06 1.67
N ARG A 211 -13.68 -10.61 0.51
CA ARG A 211 -13.33 -11.46 -0.63
C ARG A 211 -12.12 -10.93 -1.36
N ARG A 212 -11.38 -11.81 -1.98
CA ARG A 212 -10.25 -11.49 -2.86
C ARG A 212 -10.77 -11.14 -4.26
N ALA A 213 -10.04 -10.27 -4.94
CA ALA A 213 -10.34 -9.80 -6.29
C ALA A 213 -9.05 -9.62 -7.10
N LEU A 214 -9.12 -9.78 -8.41
CA LEU A 214 -8.04 -9.60 -9.38
C LEU A 214 -6.82 -10.52 -9.17
N GLU A 215 -6.92 -11.61 -8.44
CA GLU A 215 -5.79 -12.47 -8.05
C GLU A 215 -4.96 -13.00 -9.25
N THR A 216 -5.56 -13.12 -10.40
CA THR A 216 -4.88 -13.58 -11.63
C THR A 216 -4.57 -12.44 -12.60
N HIS A 217 -4.94 -11.19 -12.24
CA HIS A 217 -4.73 -10.06 -13.13
C HIS A 217 -3.33 -9.46 -12.96
N PRO A 218 -2.60 -9.14 -14.05
CA PRO A 218 -1.23 -8.62 -13.98
C PRO A 218 -1.07 -7.34 -13.13
N SER A 219 -2.12 -6.54 -12.98
CA SER A 219 -2.07 -5.26 -12.23
C SER A 219 -1.79 -5.40 -10.75
N VAL A 220 -2.05 -6.57 -10.16
CA VAL A 220 -1.78 -6.84 -8.73
C VAL A 220 -0.48 -7.59 -8.52
N HIS A 221 0.25 -7.89 -9.59
CA HIS A 221 1.51 -8.61 -9.55
C HIS A 221 2.69 -7.74 -9.96
N SER A 222 3.86 -8.12 -9.48
CA SER A 222 5.14 -7.53 -9.89
C SER A 222 5.28 -7.50 -11.42
N GLU A 223 5.71 -6.38 -11.98
CA GLU A 223 5.90 -6.25 -13.43
C GLU A 223 6.94 -7.24 -13.94
N PRO A 224 6.63 -8.02 -15.00
CA PRO A 224 7.60 -8.94 -15.60
C PRO A 224 8.86 -8.18 -16.08
N GLY A 225 10.03 -8.78 -15.82
CA GLY A 225 11.31 -8.19 -16.25
C GLY A 225 11.79 -7.02 -15.41
N PHE A 226 10.95 -6.38 -14.60
CA PHE A 226 11.37 -5.23 -13.79
C PHE A 226 12.33 -5.63 -12.66
N ASP A 227 13.48 -4.97 -12.58
CA ASP A 227 14.43 -5.04 -11.50
C ASP A 227 14.32 -3.78 -10.64
N LEU A 228 14.01 -3.97 -9.37
CA LEU A 228 13.94 -2.87 -8.41
C LEU A 228 15.37 -2.48 -8.01
N ALA A 229 15.78 -1.29 -8.42
CA ALA A 229 17.07 -0.71 -8.05
C ALA A 229 16.82 0.50 -7.14
N VAL A 230 17.44 0.50 -5.96
CA VAL A 230 17.33 1.58 -4.98
C VAL A 230 18.73 2.11 -4.69
N ASN A 231 18.95 3.41 -4.84
CA ASN A 231 20.26 4.04 -4.68
C ASN A 231 21.37 3.34 -5.50
N GLY A 232 21.03 2.88 -6.71
CA GLY A 232 21.95 2.16 -7.60
C GLY A 232 22.17 0.69 -7.26
N TYR A 233 21.57 0.16 -6.20
CA TYR A 233 21.67 -1.24 -5.81
C TYR A 233 20.42 -2.01 -6.22
N VAL A 234 20.59 -3.04 -7.05
CA VAL A 234 19.49 -3.92 -7.47
C VAL A 234 19.20 -4.93 -6.37
N LEU A 235 17.98 -4.90 -5.85
CA LEU A 235 17.58 -5.80 -4.76
C LEU A 235 17.49 -7.25 -5.25
N ARG A 236 18.09 -8.15 -4.47
CA ARG A 236 17.97 -9.61 -4.65
C ARG A 236 17.76 -10.30 -3.31
N GLU A 237 16.89 -11.31 -3.30
CA GLU A 237 16.76 -12.23 -2.17
C GLU A 237 18.06 -13.07 -2.03
N PRO A 238 18.30 -13.72 -0.87
CA PRO A 238 19.52 -14.51 -0.64
C PRO A 238 19.75 -15.63 -1.67
N ASP A 239 18.70 -16.13 -2.31
CA ASP A 239 18.74 -17.13 -3.39
C ASP A 239 18.95 -16.51 -4.79
N GLY A 240 19.22 -15.22 -4.87
CA GLY A 240 19.44 -14.47 -6.12
C GLY A 240 18.16 -14.07 -6.86
N LYS A 241 16.99 -14.48 -6.38
CA LYS A 241 15.70 -14.11 -7.01
C LYS A 241 15.36 -12.66 -6.77
N LYS A 242 14.46 -12.14 -7.59
CA LYS A 242 13.84 -10.83 -7.39
C LYS A 242 12.93 -10.86 -6.16
N PRO A 243 12.90 -9.79 -5.32
CA PRO A 243 11.97 -9.72 -4.21
C PRO A 243 10.51 -9.89 -4.67
N ASN A 244 9.73 -10.60 -3.88
CA ASN A 244 8.31 -10.80 -4.15
C ASN A 244 7.50 -9.67 -3.52
N PHE A 245 7.32 -8.56 -4.25
CA PHE A 245 6.51 -7.41 -3.86
C PHE A 245 5.34 -7.23 -4.83
N GLN A 246 4.18 -7.74 -4.44
CA GLN A 246 2.96 -7.69 -5.23
C GLN A 246 2.17 -6.38 -4.97
N ALA A 247 0.82 -6.41 -5.08
CA ALA A 247 -0.05 -5.26 -4.84
C ALA A 247 0.22 -4.64 -3.47
N ASP A 248 0.56 -3.36 -3.44
CA ASP A 248 1.06 -2.63 -2.28
C ASP A 248 0.38 -1.27 -2.15
N GLY A 249 0.89 -0.24 -2.83
CA GLY A 249 0.32 1.09 -2.81
C GLY A 249 -1.15 1.13 -3.19
N ILE A 250 -1.97 1.82 -2.39
CA ILE A 250 -3.41 1.90 -2.57
C ILE A 250 -3.95 3.26 -2.09
N GLU A 251 -4.87 3.86 -2.85
CA GLU A 251 -5.60 5.05 -2.42
C GLU A 251 -6.97 5.14 -3.10
N LEU A 252 -7.93 5.77 -2.43
CA LEU A 252 -9.25 6.08 -2.97
C LEU A 252 -9.29 7.51 -3.51
N SER A 253 -10.07 7.72 -4.58
CA SER A 253 -10.48 9.09 -4.95
C SER A 253 -11.30 9.74 -3.83
N ALA A 254 -11.35 11.08 -3.80
CA ALA A 254 -12.03 11.84 -2.76
C ALA A 254 -13.53 11.48 -2.63
N ASP A 255 -14.17 11.09 -3.73
CA ASP A 255 -15.57 10.66 -3.77
C ASP A 255 -15.76 9.15 -3.52
N GLY A 256 -14.67 8.39 -3.34
CA GLY A 256 -14.66 6.95 -3.14
C GLY A 256 -15.06 6.13 -4.38
N ASN A 257 -15.17 6.74 -5.55
CA ASN A 257 -15.62 6.06 -6.77
C ASN A 257 -14.53 5.31 -7.51
N THR A 258 -13.27 5.67 -7.27
CA THR A 258 -12.10 5.07 -7.94
C THR A 258 -11.10 4.59 -6.90
N LEU A 259 -10.62 3.37 -7.07
CA LEU A 259 -9.48 2.82 -6.35
C LEU A 259 -8.25 2.89 -7.25
N TYR A 260 -7.17 3.49 -6.76
CA TYR A 260 -5.84 3.50 -7.35
C TYR A 260 -4.96 2.51 -6.61
N TYR A 261 -4.15 1.75 -7.32
CA TYR A 261 -3.26 0.75 -6.71
C TYR A 261 -2.09 0.39 -7.63
N GLN A 262 -1.07 -0.20 -7.06
CA GLN A 262 0.15 -0.62 -7.78
C GLN A 262 0.81 -1.81 -7.08
N ALA A 263 1.50 -2.66 -7.83
CA ALA A 263 2.48 -3.57 -7.26
C ALA A 263 3.79 -2.82 -6.97
N LEU A 264 4.38 -2.99 -5.79
CA LEU A 264 5.60 -2.26 -5.40
C LEU A 264 6.74 -2.52 -6.38
N ARG A 265 6.93 -3.77 -6.82
CA ARG A 265 7.90 -4.11 -7.85
C ARG A 265 7.30 -3.92 -9.25
N GLY A 266 7.03 -2.68 -9.58
CA GLY A 266 6.50 -2.21 -10.86
C GLY A 266 6.50 -0.68 -10.87
N ARG A 267 6.15 -0.08 -12.02
CA ARG A 267 6.10 1.39 -12.18
C ARG A 267 4.72 1.89 -12.59
N THR A 268 3.80 0.98 -12.89
CA THR A 268 2.48 1.32 -13.41
C THR A 268 1.46 1.40 -12.28
N MET A 269 0.87 2.58 -12.10
CA MET A 269 -0.32 2.79 -11.29
C MET A 269 -1.55 2.40 -12.09
N TYR A 270 -2.39 1.57 -11.52
CA TYR A 270 -3.68 1.16 -12.08
C TYR A 270 -4.82 1.83 -11.34
N ARG A 271 -5.98 1.88 -11.99
CA ARG A 271 -7.23 2.29 -11.35
C ARG A 271 -8.38 1.39 -11.74
N ILE A 272 -9.37 1.31 -10.87
CA ILE A 272 -10.64 0.62 -11.12
C ILE A 272 -11.78 1.33 -10.41
N SER A 273 -12.95 1.39 -11.03
CA SER A 273 -14.13 1.93 -10.33
C SER A 273 -14.58 0.98 -9.22
N THR A 274 -14.74 1.54 -8.01
CA THR A 274 -15.14 0.78 -6.82
C THR A 274 -16.51 0.12 -6.96
N LYS A 275 -17.39 0.61 -7.85
CA LYS A 275 -18.68 -0.04 -8.16
C LYS A 275 -18.51 -1.46 -8.68
N PHE A 276 -17.46 -1.70 -9.49
CA PHE A 276 -17.17 -3.04 -10.02
C PHE A 276 -16.55 -3.93 -8.96
N LEU A 277 -15.66 -3.39 -8.12
CA LEU A 277 -15.10 -4.11 -6.99
C LEU A 277 -16.19 -4.54 -5.98
N ARG A 278 -17.20 -3.73 -5.74
CA ARG A 278 -18.32 -4.09 -4.85
C ARG A 278 -19.30 -5.10 -5.45
N ASN A 279 -19.32 -5.24 -6.77
CA ASN A 279 -20.22 -6.19 -7.43
C ASN A 279 -19.65 -7.63 -7.38
N ALA A 280 -20.10 -8.42 -6.40
CA ALA A 280 -19.65 -9.78 -6.23
C ALA A 280 -20.18 -10.76 -7.32
N ALA A 281 -21.12 -10.33 -8.16
CA ALA A 281 -21.66 -11.15 -9.25
C ALA A 281 -20.77 -11.15 -10.51
N LEU A 282 -19.83 -10.19 -10.61
CA LEU A 282 -18.88 -10.18 -11.73
C LEU A 282 -17.91 -11.36 -11.61
N SER A 283 -17.77 -12.12 -12.68
CA SER A 283 -16.69 -13.11 -12.79
C SER A 283 -15.31 -12.43 -12.80
N PRO A 284 -14.22 -13.14 -12.46
CA PRO A 284 -12.86 -12.58 -12.54
C PRO A 284 -12.53 -11.99 -13.91
N ALA A 285 -12.95 -12.63 -15.00
CA ALA A 285 -12.73 -12.14 -16.36
C ALA A 285 -13.50 -10.84 -16.64
N GLN A 286 -14.76 -10.72 -16.20
CA GLN A 286 -15.53 -9.50 -16.32
C GLN A 286 -14.94 -8.37 -15.49
N LEU A 287 -14.51 -8.65 -14.25
CA LEU A 287 -13.88 -7.65 -13.39
C LEU A 287 -12.59 -7.13 -14.03
N ALA A 288 -11.79 -8.00 -14.61
CA ALA A 288 -10.52 -7.67 -15.26
C ALA A 288 -10.66 -6.62 -16.37
N THR A 289 -11.78 -6.63 -17.13
CA THR A 289 -12.01 -5.65 -18.22
C THR A 289 -12.21 -4.19 -17.74
N HIS A 290 -12.37 -3.99 -16.44
CA HIS A 290 -12.56 -2.67 -15.84
C HIS A 290 -11.29 -2.10 -15.21
N VAL A 291 -10.16 -2.81 -15.32
CA VAL A 291 -8.85 -2.32 -14.84
C VAL A 291 -8.23 -1.43 -15.91
N GLU A 292 -7.81 -0.25 -15.51
CA GLU A 292 -7.17 0.72 -16.39
C GLU A 292 -5.78 1.09 -15.89
N LYS A 293 -4.81 1.24 -16.79
CA LYS A 293 -3.55 1.94 -16.51
C LYS A 293 -3.85 3.42 -16.35
N PHE A 294 -3.31 4.03 -15.29
CA PHE A 294 -3.62 5.43 -14.98
C PHE A 294 -2.41 6.36 -15.11
N ALA A 295 -1.30 6.03 -14.46
CA ALA A 295 -0.08 6.82 -14.44
C ALA A 295 1.17 5.93 -14.32
N VAL A 296 2.36 6.50 -14.46
CA VAL A 296 3.64 5.80 -14.29
C VAL A 296 4.53 6.60 -13.32
N PRO A 297 4.23 6.59 -12.01
CA PRO A 297 4.97 7.37 -11.03
C PRO A 297 6.36 6.79 -10.68
N GLY A 298 6.71 5.60 -11.14
CA GLY A 298 7.89 4.85 -10.71
C GLY A 298 7.54 3.76 -9.71
N ALA A 299 8.54 3.04 -9.21
CA ALA A 299 8.32 2.06 -8.15
C ALA A 299 7.93 2.76 -6.85
N SER A 300 6.82 2.31 -6.26
CA SER A 300 6.22 2.97 -5.11
C SER A 300 5.74 1.97 -4.08
N ASP A 301 5.91 2.30 -2.83
CA ASP A 301 5.36 1.61 -1.67
C ASP A 301 3.96 2.15 -1.40
N GLY A 302 3.73 2.92 -0.36
CA GLY A 302 2.41 3.45 -0.02
C GLY A 302 1.98 4.67 -0.84
N TYR A 303 0.70 4.98 -0.73
CA TYR A 303 0.06 6.16 -1.31
C TYR A 303 -0.62 7.01 -0.25
N GLY A 304 -0.75 8.31 -0.51
CA GLY A 304 -1.57 9.22 0.25
C GLY A 304 -2.33 10.17 -0.68
N ARG A 305 -3.30 10.90 -0.15
CA ARG A 305 -4.13 11.82 -0.92
C ARG A 305 -4.38 13.12 -0.14
N ASP A 306 -4.33 14.24 -0.84
CA ASP A 306 -4.77 15.53 -0.28
C ASP A 306 -6.27 15.78 -0.50
N ALA A 307 -6.75 16.90 0.04
CA ALA A 307 -8.15 17.31 -0.09
C ALA A 307 -8.54 17.68 -1.53
N ALA A 308 -7.57 18.06 -2.37
CA ALA A 308 -7.79 18.39 -3.78
C ALA A 308 -7.83 17.14 -4.68
N GLY A 309 -7.55 15.96 -4.12
CA GLY A 309 -7.56 14.69 -4.84
C GLY A 309 -6.25 14.35 -5.54
N ASN A 310 -5.17 15.11 -5.30
CA ASN A 310 -3.85 14.70 -5.76
C ASN A 310 -3.39 13.50 -4.94
N LEU A 311 -2.78 12.52 -5.61
CA LEU A 311 -2.12 11.39 -4.97
C LEU A 311 -0.66 11.71 -4.72
N TYR A 312 -0.13 11.23 -3.61
CA TYR A 312 1.28 11.27 -3.28
C TYR A 312 1.81 9.84 -3.26
N THR A 313 2.92 9.61 -3.96
CA THR A 313 3.53 8.29 -4.12
C THR A 313 5.01 8.34 -3.78
N SER A 314 5.54 7.25 -3.26
CA SER A 314 6.96 7.13 -2.98
C SER A 314 7.76 6.92 -4.27
N GLY A 315 8.84 7.67 -4.45
CA GLY A 315 9.89 7.40 -5.44
C GLY A 315 11.02 6.62 -4.78
N ILE A 316 10.82 5.30 -4.56
CA ILE A 316 11.78 4.49 -3.83
C ILE A 316 13.09 4.29 -4.58
N GLU A 317 13.06 4.40 -5.92
CA GLU A 317 14.25 4.24 -6.76
C GLU A 317 15.21 5.44 -6.68
N ASP A 318 14.69 6.64 -6.35
CA ASP A 318 15.42 7.91 -6.45
C ASP A 318 15.27 8.83 -5.23
N ASN A 319 14.79 8.29 -4.09
CA ASN A 319 14.62 9.00 -2.82
C ASN A 319 13.75 10.27 -2.97
N SER A 320 12.59 10.11 -3.58
CA SER A 320 11.68 11.22 -3.86
C SER A 320 10.24 10.96 -3.43
N ILE A 321 9.45 12.01 -3.46
CA ILE A 321 7.98 11.95 -3.33
C ILE A 321 7.39 12.59 -4.57
N HIS A 322 6.49 11.87 -5.23
CA HIS A 322 5.80 12.35 -6.42
C HIS A 322 4.36 12.73 -6.08
N ARG A 323 3.88 13.76 -6.75
CA ARG A 323 2.46 14.12 -6.82
C ARG A 323 1.90 13.65 -8.15
N VAL A 324 0.79 12.92 -8.10
CA VAL A 324 0.01 12.51 -9.28
C VAL A 324 -1.32 13.23 -9.26
N THR A 325 -1.57 14.09 -10.24
CA THR A 325 -2.83 14.84 -10.31
C THR A 325 -4.01 13.92 -10.66
N PRO A 326 -5.27 14.36 -10.47
CA PRO A 326 -6.44 13.63 -10.95
C PRO A 326 -6.45 13.34 -12.46
N ALA A 327 -5.68 14.10 -13.25
CA ALA A 327 -5.47 13.89 -14.68
C ALA A 327 -4.32 12.89 -14.99
N GLY A 328 -3.63 12.33 -13.97
CA GLY A 328 -2.53 11.38 -14.13
C GLY A 328 -1.17 12.02 -14.40
N GLN A 329 -1.03 13.34 -14.28
CA GLN A 329 0.26 14.02 -14.43
C GLN A 329 1.12 13.79 -13.20
N VAL A 330 2.37 13.33 -13.41
CA VAL A 330 3.34 13.02 -12.35
C VAL A 330 4.37 14.15 -12.24
N THR A 331 4.58 14.65 -11.01
CA THR A 331 5.62 15.64 -10.71
C THR A 331 6.34 15.27 -9.41
N THR A 332 7.66 15.42 -9.38
CA THR A 332 8.44 15.29 -8.14
C THR A 332 8.27 16.55 -7.31
N ILE A 333 7.80 16.40 -6.06
CA ILE A 333 7.60 17.53 -5.13
C ILE A 333 8.68 17.65 -4.08
N ALA A 334 9.35 16.54 -3.75
CA ALA A 334 10.47 16.51 -2.81
C ALA A 334 11.45 15.41 -3.22
N ARG A 335 12.75 15.65 -3.04
CA ARG A 335 13.82 14.67 -3.21
C ARG A 335 14.94 14.97 -2.24
N GLY A 336 15.56 13.93 -1.69
CA GLY A 336 16.71 14.09 -0.81
C GLY A 336 17.20 12.77 -0.21
N PRO A 337 18.44 12.71 0.30
CA PRO A 337 18.99 11.50 0.91
C PRO A 337 18.22 11.07 2.17
N GLU A 338 17.58 12.02 2.84
CA GLU A 338 16.69 11.78 3.99
C GLU A 338 15.38 11.07 3.60
N ILE A 339 14.96 11.13 2.34
CA ILE A 339 13.74 10.51 1.80
C ILE A 339 14.06 9.07 1.33
N SER A 340 14.71 8.30 2.20
CA SER A 340 15.17 6.95 1.85
C SER A 340 14.07 5.92 2.05
N TRP A 341 13.52 5.41 0.96
CA TRP A 341 12.39 4.52 0.93
C TRP A 341 11.19 5.10 1.70
N PRO A 342 10.56 6.18 1.21
CA PRO A 342 9.30 6.60 1.78
C PRO A 342 8.29 5.45 1.67
N ASP A 343 7.63 5.12 2.78
CA ASP A 343 6.77 3.95 2.87
C ASP A 343 5.30 4.38 2.82
N THR A 344 4.78 4.92 3.89
CA THR A 344 3.37 5.30 4.01
C THR A 344 3.21 6.80 4.17
N PHE A 345 2.07 7.33 3.71
CA PHE A 345 1.72 8.74 3.82
C PHE A 345 0.47 8.93 4.68
N GLY A 346 0.49 9.96 5.53
CA GLY A 346 -0.65 10.44 6.30
C GLY A 346 -0.90 11.91 6.02
N TYR A 347 -2.11 12.27 5.59
CA TYR A 347 -2.49 13.66 5.39
C TYR A 347 -3.06 14.23 6.69
N GLY A 348 -2.46 15.29 7.20
CA GLY A 348 -2.82 15.92 8.46
C GLY A 348 -3.34 17.35 8.31
N PRO A 349 -3.63 18.02 9.44
CA PRO A 349 -4.07 19.41 9.46
C PRO A 349 -3.07 20.36 8.75
N SER A 350 -3.56 21.54 8.37
CA SER A 350 -2.76 22.62 7.77
C SER A 350 -2.03 22.22 6.48
N ASN A 351 -2.66 21.35 5.67
CA ASN A 351 -2.13 20.87 4.37
C ASN A 351 -0.72 20.25 4.53
N THR A 352 -0.56 19.44 5.57
CA THR A 352 0.71 18.77 5.89
C THR A 352 0.66 17.31 5.49
N LEU A 353 1.66 16.86 4.72
CA LEU A 353 1.86 15.46 4.37
C LEU A 353 2.93 14.87 5.30
N TYR A 354 2.54 13.89 6.11
CA TYR A 354 3.47 13.08 6.90
C TYR A 354 3.86 11.84 6.12
N PHE A 355 5.10 11.38 6.29
CA PHE A 355 5.57 10.14 5.69
C PHE A 355 6.65 9.49 6.54
N THR A 356 6.75 8.19 6.43
CA THR A 356 7.78 7.38 7.09
C THR A 356 8.90 7.03 6.11
N THR A 357 10.09 6.81 6.64
CA THR A 357 11.22 6.25 5.87
C THR A 357 11.62 4.92 6.48
N SER A 358 11.19 3.83 5.81
CA SER A 358 11.38 2.46 6.28
C SER A 358 12.72 1.86 5.88
N GLN A 359 13.41 2.42 4.89
CA GLN A 359 14.74 2.00 4.44
C GLN A 359 14.82 0.47 4.19
N ILE A 360 13.80 -0.12 3.55
CA ILE A 360 13.69 -1.58 3.33
C ILE A 360 14.89 -2.13 2.55
N GLN A 361 15.44 -1.34 1.63
CA GLN A 361 16.62 -1.73 0.86
C GLN A 361 17.84 -2.05 1.73
N THR A 362 17.87 -1.58 2.99
CA THR A 362 19.00 -1.80 3.91
C THR A 362 18.89 -3.08 4.73
N LEU A 363 17.79 -3.85 4.56
CA LEU A 363 17.59 -5.12 5.26
C LEU A 363 18.77 -6.06 5.01
N GLY A 364 19.23 -6.72 6.07
CA GLY A 364 20.35 -7.66 6.01
C GLY A 364 20.17 -8.78 4.99
N LYS A 365 18.93 -9.23 4.74
CA LYS A 365 18.67 -10.27 3.73
C LYS A 365 19.15 -9.90 2.32
N TYR A 366 19.21 -8.60 1.98
CA TYR A 366 19.74 -8.12 0.70
C TYR A 366 21.24 -7.88 0.70
N HIS A 367 21.91 -8.00 1.86
CA HIS A 367 23.31 -7.63 2.07
C HIS A 367 24.11 -8.70 2.84
N GLY A 368 23.91 -9.99 2.51
CA GLY A 368 24.66 -11.08 3.13
C GLY A 368 24.45 -11.22 4.64
N GLY A 369 23.29 -10.86 5.15
CA GLY A 369 22.91 -10.98 6.56
C GLY A 369 23.20 -9.75 7.41
N LYS A 370 23.85 -8.70 6.89
CA LYS A 370 24.15 -7.47 7.63
C LYS A 370 23.32 -6.30 7.11
N SER A 371 22.64 -5.57 8.00
CA SER A 371 22.00 -4.31 7.63
C SER A 371 23.05 -3.28 7.20
N THR A 372 22.76 -2.56 6.12
CA THR A 372 23.61 -1.45 5.62
C THR A 372 23.08 -0.08 6.04
N ARG A 373 22.10 -0.05 6.95
CA ARG A 373 21.50 1.18 7.44
C ARG A 373 22.51 2.04 8.21
N THR A 374 22.60 3.32 7.85
CA THR A 374 23.48 4.32 8.48
C THR A 374 22.71 5.42 9.21
N GLN A 375 21.41 5.60 8.89
CA GLN A 375 20.55 6.61 9.47
C GLN A 375 19.41 5.95 10.26
N PRO A 376 18.86 6.59 11.30
CA PRO A 376 17.67 6.09 11.97
C PRO A 376 16.50 6.00 10.97
N TYR A 377 15.56 5.11 11.22
CA TYR A 377 14.22 5.22 10.61
C TYR A 377 13.55 6.47 11.14
N ALA A 378 12.68 7.08 10.37
CA ALA A 378 12.13 8.35 10.79
C ALA A 378 10.70 8.59 10.27
N LEU A 379 10.01 9.45 11.01
CA LEU A 379 8.79 10.12 10.60
C LEU A 379 9.15 11.54 10.17
N TRP A 380 8.69 11.94 9.00
CA TRP A 380 8.91 13.23 8.38
C TRP A 380 7.59 13.93 8.07
N LYS A 381 7.66 15.21 7.76
CA LYS A 381 6.53 15.97 7.21
C LYS A 381 6.98 16.94 6.11
N LEU A 382 6.07 17.17 5.16
CA LEU A 382 6.15 18.23 4.15
C LEU A 382 5.01 19.21 4.34
N ASP A 383 5.30 20.50 4.21
CA ASP A 383 4.28 21.55 4.10
C ASP A 383 3.88 21.70 2.63
N LEU A 384 2.73 21.13 2.25
CA LEU A 384 2.25 21.15 0.87
C LEU A 384 1.87 22.54 0.36
N ASN A 385 1.74 23.55 1.25
CA ASN A 385 1.54 24.92 0.81
C ASN A 385 2.76 25.48 0.07
N GLN A 386 3.93 24.84 0.22
CA GLN A 386 5.15 25.18 -0.51
C GLN A 386 5.27 24.48 -1.87
N ALA A 387 4.37 23.56 -2.20
CA ALA A 387 4.32 22.89 -3.49
C ALA A 387 3.79 23.87 -4.57
N LYS A 388 4.69 24.47 -5.34
CA LYS A 388 4.34 25.31 -6.48
C LYS A 388 3.96 24.47 -7.69
#